data_f22f545c0928316f5311c5ceb9833213
#
_entry.id   f22f545c0928316f5311c5ceb9833213
#
_cell.length_a   1.000
_cell.length_b   1.000
_cell.length_c   1.000
_cell.angle_alpha   90.00
_cell.angle_beta   90.00
_cell.angle_gamma   90.00
#
_symmetry.space_group_name_H-M   'P 1'
#
loop_
_entity.id
_entity.type
_entity.pdbx_description
1 polymer ?
#
loop_
_entity_poly.entity_id
_entity_poly.type
_entity_poly.pdbx_seq_one_letter_code
_entity_poly.pdbx_strand_id
1 'polypeptide(L)'
;MKICILTIATNQYIQFVEKLYNNIEENFLNDHDIECVLFTEHDVETSDNVRVSKIEHEPWPVPTLMRYNYFMQEKDFISKFDYCYYLDVDMAIVDKVGDEILSDLVGTQHPYQTFQPKEDRTYDRNPKCMAYIEPGTEGDNYYAGGFNGGKTEHFLKMAEVLSTRVNHDKDNNVTALWFDESHLNRYMRDNPPTLTLTPTYCYAEEFKGTNYPYEPKIVALKKNHSELRT
;
A
#
# COMPACT_ATOMS: atom_id res chain seq x y z
N MET A 1 20.64 4.17 6.55
CA MET A 1 19.57 3.45 7.28
C MET A 1 19.23 2.20 6.50
N LYS A 2 18.60 1.23 7.13
CA LYS A 2 18.07 0.03 6.46
C LYS A 2 16.58 0.20 6.19
N ILE A 3 16.16 -0.03 4.97
CA ILE A 3 14.78 0.18 4.52
C ILE A 3 14.23 -1.10 3.90
N CYS A 4 13.06 -1.50 4.34
CA CYS A 4 12.33 -2.64 3.80
C CYS A 4 11.21 -2.17 2.87
N ILE A 5 11.16 -2.71 1.66
CA ILE A 5 10.05 -2.47 0.73
C ILE A 5 9.23 -3.74 0.58
N LEU A 6 7.94 -3.66 0.83
CA LEU A 6 7.01 -4.78 0.71
C LEU A 6 6.19 -4.65 -0.57
N THR A 7 6.08 -5.74 -1.31
CA THR A 7 5.33 -5.79 -2.57
C THR A 7 4.61 -7.13 -2.68
N ILE A 8 3.37 -7.11 -3.16
CA ILE A 8 2.59 -8.33 -3.42
C ILE A 8 2.39 -8.46 -4.92
N ALA A 9 2.77 -9.60 -5.49
CA ALA A 9 2.60 -9.87 -6.92
C ALA A 9 2.09 -11.31 -7.12
N THR A 10 0.79 -11.45 -7.25
CA THR A 10 0.12 -12.72 -7.54
C THR A 10 -0.37 -12.75 -8.97
N ASN A 11 -0.58 -13.97 -9.50
CA ASN A 11 -1.12 -14.18 -10.84
C ASN A 11 -0.34 -13.35 -11.90
N GLN A 12 -1.00 -12.71 -12.82
CA GLN A 12 -0.38 -11.93 -13.91
C GLN A 12 0.30 -10.64 -13.41
N TYR A 13 0.09 -10.23 -12.15
CA TYR A 13 0.79 -9.08 -11.58
C TYR A 13 2.30 -9.28 -11.44
N ILE A 14 2.78 -10.52 -11.49
CA ILE A 14 4.22 -10.85 -11.46
C ILE A 14 5.01 -10.12 -12.57
N GLN A 15 4.38 -9.82 -13.71
CA GLN A 15 5.00 -9.11 -14.84
C GLN A 15 5.47 -7.69 -14.51
N PHE A 16 4.97 -7.08 -13.44
CA PHE A 16 5.35 -5.71 -13.05
C PHE A 16 6.56 -5.66 -12.12
N VAL A 17 6.95 -6.80 -11.52
CA VAL A 17 7.98 -6.88 -10.47
C VAL A 17 9.33 -6.33 -10.94
N GLU A 18 9.83 -6.82 -12.08
CA GLU A 18 11.13 -6.41 -12.61
C GLU A 18 11.19 -4.89 -12.83
N LYS A 19 10.16 -4.33 -13.44
CA LYS A 19 10.09 -2.89 -13.71
C LYS A 19 10.04 -2.08 -12.43
N LEU A 20 9.24 -2.49 -11.44
CA LEU A 20 9.16 -1.79 -10.17
C LEU A 20 10.50 -1.81 -9.44
N TYR A 21 11.17 -2.96 -9.38
CA TYR A 21 12.43 -3.10 -8.65
C TYR A 21 13.57 -2.32 -9.30
N ASN A 22 13.63 -2.30 -10.63
CA ASN A 22 14.55 -1.41 -11.35
C ASN A 22 14.28 0.08 -11.02
N ASN A 23 13.02 0.49 -10.93
CA ASN A 23 12.69 1.86 -10.54
C ASN A 23 13.03 2.16 -9.06
N ILE A 24 12.88 1.18 -8.14
CA ILE A 24 13.30 1.32 -6.75
C ILE A 24 14.82 1.56 -6.70
N GLU A 25 15.59 0.75 -7.40
CA GLU A 25 17.05 0.85 -7.45
C GLU A 25 17.52 2.19 -8.03
N GLU A 26 16.81 2.72 -9.02
CA GLU A 26 17.16 3.97 -9.70
C GLU A 26 16.73 5.23 -8.95
N ASN A 27 15.56 5.22 -8.30
CA ASN A 27 14.86 6.45 -7.92
C ASN A 27 14.32 6.48 -6.49
N PHE A 28 14.44 5.41 -5.68
CA PHE A 28 13.79 5.36 -4.37
C PHE A 28 14.82 5.24 -3.24
N LEU A 29 14.94 6.28 -2.41
CA LEU A 29 15.79 6.29 -1.21
C LEU A 29 17.23 5.77 -1.43
N ASN A 30 17.85 6.11 -2.58
CA ASN A 30 19.10 5.53 -3.09
C ASN A 30 20.33 5.75 -2.17
N ASP A 31 20.24 6.65 -1.19
CA ASP A 31 21.30 6.89 -0.20
C ASP A 31 21.22 5.91 0.99
N HIS A 32 20.36 4.89 0.89
CA HIS A 32 20.09 3.93 1.96
C HIS A 32 20.20 2.47 1.51
N ASP A 33 20.37 1.55 2.46
CA ASP A 33 20.38 0.11 2.21
C ASP A 33 18.93 -0.38 2.06
N ILE A 34 18.55 -0.80 0.85
CA ILE A 34 17.19 -1.27 0.54
C ILE A 34 17.18 -2.78 0.36
N GLU A 35 16.29 -3.44 1.09
CA GLU A 35 15.91 -4.82 0.83
C GLU A 35 14.41 -4.89 0.53
N CYS A 36 14.03 -5.71 -0.44
CA CYS A 36 12.63 -5.92 -0.84
C CYS A 36 12.11 -7.26 -0.33
N VAL A 37 10.84 -7.32 0.06
CA VAL A 37 10.11 -8.57 0.29
C VAL A 37 9.02 -8.69 -0.76
N LEU A 38 9.13 -9.71 -1.59
CA LEU A 38 8.14 -10.05 -2.61
C LEU A 38 7.26 -11.19 -2.11
N PHE A 39 5.99 -10.91 -1.88
CA PHE A 39 4.97 -11.92 -1.58
C PHE A 39 4.37 -12.42 -2.89
N THR A 40 4.55 -13.69 -3.19
CA THR A 40 4.10 -14.30 -4.45
C THR A 40 3.97 -15.82 -4.34
N GLU A 41 3.09 -16.41 -5.14
CA GLU A 41 3.00 -17.85 -5.34
C GLU A 41 4.02 -18.38 -6.37
N HIS A 42 4.56 -17.47 -7.21
CA HIS A 42 5.46 -17.84 -8.30
C HIS A 42 6.86 -18.22 -7.82
N ASP A 43 7.47 -19.19 -8.50
CA ASP A 43 8.90 -19.43 -8.37
C ASP A 43 9.64 -18.43 -9.27
N VAL A 44 10.34 -17.49 -8.64
CA VAL A 44 11.06 -16.42 -9.32
C VAL A 44 12.51 -16.38 -8.89
N GLU A 45 13.41 -16.17 -9.84
CA GLU A 45 14.78 -15.80 -9.55
C GLU A 45 14.85 -14.30 -9.29
N THR A 46 15.52 -13.91 -8.22
CA THR A 46 15.62 -12.51 -7.77
C THR A 46 17.06 -12.17 -7.44
N SER A 47 17.37 -10.88 -7.34
CA SER A 47 18.66 -10.39 -6.83
C SER A 47 18.80 -10.63 -5.32
N ASP A 48 20.02 -10.56 -4.82
CA ASP A 48 20.37 -10.87 -3.41
C ASP A 48 19.64 -9.95 -2.39
N ASN A 49 19.22 -8.76 -2.82
CA ASN A 49 18.46 -7.82 -1.99
C ASN A 49 16.94 -8.01 -2.06
N VAL A 50 16.45 -9.08 -2.70
CA VAL A 50 15.02 -9.41 -2.77
C VAL A 50 14.74 -10.73 -2.10
N ARG A 51 14.04 -10.69 -0.98
CA ARG A 51 13.53 -11.86 -0.27
C ARG A 51 12.18 -12.26 -0.86
N VAL A 52 12.05 -13.50 -1.34
CA VAL A 52 10.75 -14.05 -1.77
C VAL A 52 10.07 -14.72 -0.58
N SER A 53 8.87 -14.24 -0.23
CA SER A 53 7.99 -14.86 0.75
C SER A 53 6.83 -15.53 0.02
N LYS A 54 6.76 -16.87 0.13
CA LYS A 54 5.73 -17.64 -0.55
C LYS A 54 4.39 -17.47 0.11
N ILE A 55 3.39 -17.17 -0.71
CA ILE A 55 1.98 -17.15 -0.33
C ILE A 55 1.20 -18.10 -1.23
N GLU A 56 0.01 -18.52 -0.80
CA GLU A 56 -0.87 -19.33 -1.62
C GLU A 56 -1.55 -18.47 -2.69
N HIS A 57 -1.77 -19.07 -3.86
CA HIS A 57 -2.60 -18.43 -4.89
C HIS A 57 -4.05 -18.38 -4.44
N GLU A 58 -4.59 -17.17 -4.41
CA GLU A 58 -5.99 -16.92 -4.08
C GLU A 58 -6.61 -15.99 -5.14
N PRO A 59 -7.89 -16.16 -5.48
CA PRO A 59 -8.55 -15.27 -6.41
C PRO A 59 -8.71 -13.87 -5.82
N TRP A 60 -8.75 -12.87 -6.70
CA TRP A 60 -9.09 -11.51 -6.28
C TRP A 60 -10.49 -11.48 -5.61
N PRO A 61 -10.71 -10.75 -4.50
CA PRO A 61 -9.84 -9.73 -3.91
C PRO A 61 -8.93 -10.21 -2.76
N VAL A 62 -8.79 -11.51 -2.53
CA VAL A 62 -8.11 -12.05 -1.36
C VAL A 62 -6.67 -11.55 -1.21
N PRO A 63 -5.82 -11.52 -2.26
CA PRO A 63 -4.44 -11.02 -2.10
C PRO A 63 -4.37 -9.57 -1.60
N THR A 64 -5.30 -8.73 -2.05
CA THR A 64 -5.41 -7.33 -1.60
C THR A 64 -5.92 -7.26 -0.17
N LEU A 65 -7.03 -7.95 0.14
CA LEU A 65 -7.65 -7.95 1.46
C LEU A 65 -6.71 -8.47 2.55
N MET A 66 -5.95 -9.53 2.23
CA MET A 66 -5.10 -10.24 3.20
C MET A 66 -3.68 -9.70 3.30
N ARG A 67 -3.33 -8.59 2.64
CA ARG A 67 -1.95 -8.07 2.59
C ARG A 67 -1.29 -7.92 3.97
N TYR A 68 -2.02 -7.44 4.95
CA TYR A 68 -1.48 -7.27 6.32
C TYR A 68 -1.18 -8.59 7.02
N ASN A 69 -1.89 -9.66 6.68
CA ASN A 69 -1.56 -11.01 7.16
C ASN A 69 -0.23 -11.50 6.56
N TYR A 70 0.01 -11.22 5.28
CA TYR A 70 1.29 -11.55 4.64
C TYR A 70 2.45 -10.78 5.28
N PHE A 71 2.28 -9.48 5.57
CA PHE A 71 3.30 -8.68 6.25
C PHE A 71 3.63 -9.26 7.64
N MET A 72 2.62 -9.72 8.38
CA MET A 72 2.81 -10.33 9.70
C MET A 72 3.53 -11.68 9.65
N GLN A 73 3.48 -12.42 8.53
CA GLN A 73 4.29 -13.64 8.35
C GLN A 73 5.80 -13.35 8.33
N GLU A 74 6.19 -12.18 7.85
CA GLU A 74 7.59 -11.73 7.80
C GLU A 74 7.95 -10.72 8.90
N LYS A 75 7.14 -10.60 9.97
CA LYS A 75 7.33 -9.62 11.06
C LYS A 75 8.74 -9.62 11.62
N ASP A 76 9.32 -10.80 11.89
CA ASP A 76 10.66 -10.94 12.47
C ASP A 76 11.77 -10.49 11.51
N PHE A 77 11.55 -10.66 10.21
CA PHE A 77 12.48 -10.15 9.21
C PHE A 77 12.34 -8.63 9.06
N ILE A 78 11.13 -8.13 8.89
CA ILE A 78 10.82 -6.71 8.73
C ILE A 78 11.30 -5.90 9.94
N SER A 79 11.21 -6.45 11.16
CA SER A 79 11.64 -5.76 12.39
C SER A 79 13.12 -5.40 12.46
N LYS A 80 13.95 -5.90 11.53
CA LYS A 80 15.40 -5.60 11.45
C LYS A 80 15.73 -4.30 10.72
N PHE A 81 14.73 -3.65 10.13
CA PHE A 81 14.88 -2.43 9.34
C PHE A 81 14.45 -1.20 10.14
N ASP A 82 15.00 -0.04 9.79
CA ASP A 82 14.66 1.25 10.40
C ASP A 82 13.29 1.74 9.90
N TYR A 83 13.04 1.58 8.59
CA TYR A 83 11.81 1.98 7.91
C TYR A 83 11.25 0.82 7.08
N CYS A 84 9.92 0.81 6.94
CA CYS A 84 9.21 -0.15 6.13
C CYS A 84 8.13 0.58 5.30
N TYR A 85 8.10 0.30 3.99
CA TYR A 85 7.11 0.85 3.08
C TYR A 85 6.46 -0.26 2.27
N TYR A 86 5.18 -0.11 2.01
CA TYR A 86 4.46 -0.91 1.05
C TYR A 86 4.28 -0.13 -0.26
N LEU A 87 4.53 -0.78 -1.38
CA LEU A 87 4.19 -0.33 -2.74
C LEU A 87 3.38 -1.39 -3.48
N ASP A 88 2.27 -1.00 -4.10
CA ASP A 88 1.60 -1.85 -5.08
C ASP A 88 2.55 -2.15 -6.24
N VAL A 89 2.59 -3.41 -6.68
CA VAL A 89 3.55 -3.86 -7.71
C VAL A 89 3.35 -3.17 -9.07
N ASP A 90 2.15 -2.69 -9.34
CA ASP A 90 1.77 -2.01 -10.57
C ASP A 90 1.96 -0.48 -10.50
N MET A 91 2.94 -0.06 -9.72
CA MET A 91 3.41 1.32 -9.66
C MET A 91 4.72 1.51 -10.43
N ALA A 92 4.96 2.74 -10.91
CA ALA A 92 6.22 3.15 -11.50
C ALA A 92 6.75 4.40 -10.78
N ILE A 93 8.02 4.36 -10.35
CA ILE A 93 8.70 5.51 -9.76
C ILE A 93 9.35 6.27 -10.91
N VAL A 94 8.85 7.47 -11.20
CA VAL A 94 9.20 8.24 -12.40
C VAL A 94 10.08 9.46 -12.10
N ASP A 95 10.26 9.79 -10.83
CA ASP A 95 11.15 10.85 -10.33
C ASP A 95 11.69 10.46 -8.96
N LYS A 96 12.77 11.12 -8.52
CA LYS A 96 13.45 10.81 -7.27
C LYS A 96 12.53 10.94 -6.05
N VAL A 97 12.51 9.89 -5.25
CA VAL A 97 11.91 9.82 -3.93
C VAL A 97 13.03 9.66 -2.91
N GLY A 98 13.28 10.70 -2.10
CA GLY A 98 14.35 10.75 -1.11
C GLY A 98 13.82 10.81 0.32
N ASP A 99 14.61 11.44 1.20
CA ASP A 99 14.35 11.51 2.64
C ASP A 99 13.07 12.27 3.02
N GLU A 100 12.43 12.95 2.07
CA GLU A 100 11.17 13.66 2.27
C GLU A 100 10.00 12.75 2.71
N ILE A 101 10.14 11.43 2.52
CA ILE A 101 9.12 10.47 2.97
C ILE A 101 9.43 9.84 4.33
N LEU A 102 10.58 10.14 4.95
CA LEU A 102 10.98 9.54 6.22
C LEU A 102 10.21 10.17 7.40
N SER A 103 9.32 9.38 8.01
CA SER A 103 8.51 9.81 9.16
C SER A 103 8.04 8.60 9.96
N ASP A 104 7.43 8.83 11.13
CA ASP A 104 6.97 7.73 11.99
C ASP A 104 5.85 6.93 11.33
N LEU A 105 4.83 7.59 10.79
CA LEU A 105 3.73 6.97 10.03
C LEU A 105 3.43 7.83 8.81
N VAL A 106 3.42 7.21 7.62
CA VAL A 106 3.25 7.85 6.32
C VAL A 106 2.01 7.32 5.63
N GLY A 107 1.12 8.23 5.25
CA GLY A 107 -0.03 7.94 4.41
C GLY A 107 -0.03 8.82 3.17
N THR A 108 -0.46 8.27 2.03
CA THR A 108 -0.54 9.00 0.76
C THR A 108 -1.99 9.33 0.43
N GLN A 109 -2.28 10.60 0.15
CA GLN A 109 -3.63 11.02 -0.26
C GLN A 109 -4.06 10.31 -1.55
N HIS A 110 -5.30 9.83 -1.54
CA HIS A 110 -5.87 9.14 -2.69
C HIS A 110 -6.18 10.10 -3.84
N PRO A 111 -5.69 9.85 -5.08
CA PRO A 111 -5.73 10.81 -6.18
C PRO A 111 -7.15 11.25 -6.59
N TYR A 112 -8.15 10.37 -6.47
CA TYR A 112 -9.53 10.70 -6.81
C TYR A 112 -10.33 11.27 -5.65
N GLN A 113 -9.94 11.00 -4.40
CA GLN A 113 -10.69 11.38 -3.20
C GLN A 113 -10.22 12.70 -2.58
N THR A 114 -9.02 13.17 -2.95
CA THR A 114 -8.39 14.35 -2.34
C THR A 114 -9.23 15.61 -2.47
N PHE A 115 -9.92 15.79 -3.60
CA PHE A 115 -10.76 16.95 -3.87
C PHE A 115 -12.25 16.75 -3.57
N GLN A 116 -12.63 15.55 -3.12
CA GLN A 116 -14.02 15.30 -2.73
C GLN A 116 -14.31 15.90 -1.35
N PRO A 117 -15.50 16.44 -1.11
CA PRO A 117 -15.98 16.72 0.23
C PRO A 117 -15.85 15.48 1.12
N LYS A 118 -15.60 15.67 2.41
CA LYS A 118 -15.35 14.55 3.34
C LYS A 118 -16.49 13.53 3.37
N GLU A 119 -17.72 14.03 3.33
CA GLU A 119 -18.96 13.25 3.34
C GLU A 119 -19.17 12.41 2.08
N ASP A 120 -18.59 12.82 0.94
CA ASP A 120 -18.71 12.14 -0.36
C ASP A 120 -17.60 11.11 -0.60
N ARG A 121 -16.59 11.05 0.28
CA ARG A 121 -15.51 10.07 0.17
C ARG A 121 -16.02 8.66 0.44
N THR A 122 -15.44 7.69 -0.25
CA THR A 122 -15.90 6.31 -0.27
C THR A 122 -15.47 5.49 0.95
N TYR A 123 -15.66 6.03 2.16
CA TYR A 123 -15.46 5.30 3.41
C TYR A 123 -16.42 4.13 3.56
N ASP A 124 -16.00 3.08 4.27
CA ASP A 124 -16.90 1.99 4.62
C ASP A 124 -17.99 2.47 5.58
N ARG A 125 -19.25 2.29 5.19
CA ARG A 125 -20.43 2.70 5.97
C ARG A 125 -21.23 1.50 6.52
N ASN A 126 -20.68 0.28 6.41
CA ASN A 126 -21.30 -0.91 6.99
C ASN A 126 -20.95 -1.00 8.49
N PRO A 127 -21.91 -0.84 9.42
CA PRO A 127 -21.63 -0.87 10.86
C PRO A 127 -21.18 -2.24 11.39
N LYS A 128 -21.29 -3.30 10.56
CA LYS A 128 -20.77 -4.62 10.91
C LYS A 128 -19.30 -4.80 10.55
N CYS A 129 -18.74 -3.91 9.72
CA CYS A 129 -17.36 -3.96 9.27
C CYS A 129 -16.43 -3.26 10.27
N MET A 130 -15.27 -3.85 10.54
CA MET A 130 -14.24 -3.23 11.38
C MET A 130 -13.61 -1.98 10.73
N ALA A 131 -13.84 -1.77 9.42
CA ALA A 131 -13.46 -0.56 8.69
C ALA A 131 -14.51 0.56 8.76
N TYR A 132 -15.65 0.34 9.45
CA TYR A 132 -16.75 1.31 9.54
C TYR A 132 -16.29 2.68 10.04
N ILE A 133 -16.67 3.72 9.29
CA ILE A 133 -16.52 5.13 9.70
C ILE A 133 -17.93 5.75 9.73
N GLU A 134 -18.34 6.21 10.90
CA GLU A 134 -19.64 6.84 11.10
C GLU A 134 -19.72 8.16 10.31
N PRO A 135 -20.85 8.41 9.60
CA PRO A 135 -21.07 9.70 8.93
C PRO A 135 -20.90 10.89 9.88
N GLY A 136 -20.16 11.91 9.42
CA GLY A 136 -19.83 13.09 10.23
C GLY A 136 -18.59 12.94 11.11
N THR A 137 -17.92 11.77 11.08
CA THR A 137 -16.68 11.51 11.82
C THR A 137 -15.47 11.21 10.91
N GLU A 138 -15.55 11.62 9.66
CA GLU A 138 -14.51 11.43 8.65
C GLU A 138 -13.20 12.11 9.04
N GLY A 139 -12.08 11.51 8.65
CA GLY A 139 -10.77 12.13 8.77
C GLY A 139 -10.57 13.30 7.78
N ASP A 140 -9.50 14.07 8.00
CA ASP A 140 -9.16 15.19 7.10
C ASP A 140 -8.75 14.71 5.71
N ASN A 141 -8.18 13.52 5.61
CA ASN A 141 -7.70 12.92 4.37
C ASN A 141 -8.32 11.54 4.15
N TYR A 142 -8.39 11.14 2.87
CA TYR A 142 -8.62 9.77 2.45
C TYR A 142 -7.33 9.26 1.83
N TYR A 143 -6.83 8.11 2.30
CA TYR A 143 -5.53 7.57 1.95
C TYR A 143 -5.64 6.42 0.95
N ALA A 144 -4.76 6.43 -0.04
CA ALA A 144 -4.61 5.35 -1.00
C ALA A 144 -3.91 4.14 -0.37
N GLY A 145 -4.39 2.94 -0.69
CA GLY A 145 -3.77 1.69 -0.25
C GLY A 145 -2.41 1.39 -0.90
N GLY A 146 -2.14 2.00 -2.05
CA GLY A 146 -1.01 1.62 -2.90
C GLY A 146 0.38 2.07 -2.45
N PHE A 147 0.49 3.12 -1.63
CA PHE A 147 1.75 3.56 -1.04
C PHE A 147 1.54 4.10 0.38
N ASN A 148 2.14 3.44 1.34
CA ASN A 148 2.15 3.84 2.75
C ASN A 148 3.34 3.21 3.48
N GLY A 149 3.67 3.70 4.69
CA GLY A 149 4.81 3.16 5.43
C GLY A 149 5.19 4.01 6.63
N GLY A 150 6.50 4.06 6.91
CA GLY A 150 7.11 4.84 7.98
C GLY A 150 8.14 4.06 8.77
N LYS A 151 8.46 4.50 10.00
CA LYS A 151 9.31 3.71 10.88
C LYS A 151 8.74 2.32 11.08
N THR A 152 9.60 1.32 11.04
CA THR A 152 9.20 -0.09 11.08
C THR A 152 8.31 -0.45 12.26
N GLU A 153 8.58 0.09 13.45
CA GLU A 153 7.76 -0.15 14.64
C GLU A 153 6.31 0.34 14.49
N HIS A 154 6.12 1.52 13.87
CA HIS A 154 4.80 2.09 13.61
C HIS A 154 4.07 1.35 12.50
N PHE A 155 4.79 0.99 11.42
CA PHE A 155 4.25 0.19 10.34
C PHE A 155 3.77 -1.20 10.81
N LEU A 156 4.60 -1.91 11.58
CA LEU A 156 4.24 -3.23 12.11
C LEU A 156 3.07 -3.16 13.10
N LYS A 157 3.00 -2.11 13.94
CA LYS A 157 1.85 -1.88 14.81
C LYS A 157 0.57 -1.67 14.00
N MET A 158 0.63 -0.87 12.94
CA MET A 158 -0.48 -0.69 12.01
C MET A 158 -0.88 -2.01 11.37
N ALA A 159 0.06 -2.74 10.79
CA ALA A 159 -0.18 -4.01 10.11
C ALA A 159 -0.82 -5.06 11.05
N GLU A 160 -0.41 -5.15 12.30
CA GLU A 160 -0.97 -6.06 13.30
C GLU A 160 -2.45 -5.73 13.60
N VAL A 161 -2.77 -4.44 13.78
CA VAL A 161 -4.16 -3.99 14.00
C VAL A 161 -5.01 -4.28 12.76
N LEU A 162 -4.50 -4.00 11.56
CA LEU A 162 -5.24 -4.20 10.31
C LEU A 162 -5.44 -5.68 10.00
N SER A 163 -4.42 -6.52 10.22
CA SER A 163 -4.53 -7.98 10.12
C SER A 163 -5.63 -8.51 11.06
N THR A 164 -5.65 -8.06 12.32
CA THR A 164 -6.68 -8.46 13.29
C THR A 164 -8.08 -8.07 12.82
N ARG A 165 -8.27 -6.84 12.33
CA ARG A 165 -9.57 -6.35 11.83
C ARG A 165 -10.06 -7.11 10.61
N VAL A 166 -9.18 -7.36 9.64
CA VAL A 166 -9.51 -8.12 8.42
C VAL A 166 -9.91 -9.56 8.78
N ASN A 167 -9.17 -10.21 9.67
CA ASN A 167 -9.50 -11.57 10.11
C ASN A 167 -10.85 -11.62 10.85
N HIS A 168 -11.12 -10.64 11.74
CA HIS A 168 -12.43 -10.54 12.40
C HIS A 168 -13.56 -10.43 11.38
N ASP A 169 -13.42 -9.56 10.38
CA ASP A 169 -14.45 -9.37 9.35
C ASP A 169 -14.64 -10.64 8.50
N LYS A 170 -13.54 -11.30 8.11
CA LYS A 170 -13.56 -12.58 7.40
C LYS A 170 -14.32 -13.65 8.19
N ASP A 171 -14.05 -13.80 9.49
CA ASP A 171 -14.71 -14.77 10.36
C ASP A 171 -16.22 -14.50 10.51
N ASN A 172 -16.63 -13.25 10.34
CA ASN A 172 -18.03 -12.83 10.38
C ASN A 172 -18.68 -12.70 8.98
N ASN A 173 -18.02 -13.16 7.90
CA ASN A 173 -18.48 -13.03 6.53
C ASN A 173 -18.76 -11.58 6.10
N VAL A 174 -17.95 -10.65 6.57
CA VAL A 174 -18.00 -9.23 6.21
C VAL A 174 -16.79 -8.93 5.33
N THR A 175 -17.03 -8.20 4.24
CA THR A 175 -15.97 -7.69 3.38
C THR A 175 -16.08 -6.17 3.31
N ALA A 176 -14.99 -5.47 3.59
CA ALA A 176 -14.93 -4.02 3.53
C ALA A 176 -15.09 -3.53 2.07
N LEU A 177 -15.71 -2.35 1.90
CA LEU A 177 -16.07 -1.76 0.60
C LEU A 177 -14.88 -1.70 -0.38
N TRP A 178 -13.73 -1.21 0.08
CA TRP A 178 -12.47 -1.14 -0.66
C TRP A 178 -11.39 -1.99 0.02
N PHE A 179 -11.78 -3.17 0.48
CA PHE A 179 -10.89 -4.20 1.04
C PHE A 179 -9.93 -3.62 2.10
N ASP A 180 -8.62 -3.80 1.90
CA ASP A 180 -7.56 -3.30 2.77
C ASP A 180 -7.54 -1.77 2.89
N GLU A 181 -7.84 -1.03 1.82
CA GLU A 181 -7.86 0.44 1.83
C GLU A 181 -8.92 1.01 2.78
N SER A 182 -10.10 0.37 2.89
CA SER A 182 -11.11 0.75 3.88
C SER A 182 -10.60 0.59 5.31
N HIS A 183 -9.91 -0.52 5.60
CA HIS A 183 -9.29 -0.77 6.91
C HIS A 183 -8.16 0.23 7.21
N LEU A 184 -7.32 0.52 6.20
CA LEU A 184 -6.26 1.52 6.29
C LEU A 184 -6.83 2.90 6.64
N ASN A 185 -7.87 3.34 5.93
CA ASN A 185 -8.52 4.62 6.16
C ASN A 185 -9.14 4.70 7.56
N ARG A 186 -9.76 3.63 8.05
CA ARG A 186 -10.25 3.57 9.43
C ARG A 186 -9.10 3.68 10.44
N TYR A 187 -7.97 3.01 10.19
CA TYR A 187 -6.81 3.10 11.08
C TYR A 187 -6.22 4.51 11.10
N MET A 188 -5.98 5.09 9.93
CA MET A 188 -5.37 6.42 9.80
C MET A 188 -6.27 7.56 10.25
N ARG A 189 -7.60 7.37 10.24
CA ARG A 189 -8.52 8.30 10.90
C ARG A 189 -8.34 8.30 12.42
N ASP A 190 -8.20 7.10 13.02
CA ASP A 190 -8.05 6.92 14.47
C ASP A 190 -6.62 7.25 14.93
N ASN A 191 -5.62 7.07 14.05
CA ASN A 191 -4.19 7.30 14.26
C ASN A 191 -3.62 8.12 13.08
N PRO A 192 -3.80 9.44 13.06
CA PRO A 192 -3.38 10.26 11.93
C PRO A 192 -1.90 10.08 11.63
N PRO A 193 -1.52 9.92 10.33
CA PRO A 193 -0.11 9.87 9.92
C PRO A 193 0.66 11.11 10.37
N THR A 194 1.92 10.92 10.76
CA THR A 194 2.84 12.01 11.07
C THR A 194 3.30 12.74 9.81
N LEU A 195 3.16 12.07 8.64
CA LEU A 195 3.40 12.65 7.33
C LEU A 195 2.28 12.22 6.37
N THR A 196 1.57 13.18 5.82
CA THR A 196 0.61 12.98 4.74
C THR A 196 1.23 13.43 3.42
N LEU A 197 1.50 12.49 2.54
CA LEU A 197 1.99 12.74 1.19
C LEU A 197 0.83 13.12 0.27
N THR A 198 1.11 14.02 -0.68
CA THR A 198 0.15 14.38 -1.72
C THR A 198 -0.01 13.27 -2.76
N PRO A 199 -1.02 13.35 -3.67
CA PRO A 199 -1.16 12.42 -4.78
C PRO A 199 0.03 12.31 -5.74
N THR A 200 1.05 13.16 -5.62
CA THR A 200 2.36 13.02 -6.29
C THR A 200 2.95 11.61 -6.11
N TYR A 201 2.70 10.98 -4.94
CA TYR A 201 3.25 9.66 -4.57
C TYR A 201 2.26 8.49 -4.80
N CYS A 202 1.08 8.76 -5.36
CA CYS A 202 0.13 7.76 -5.85
C CYS A 202 -0.67 8.37 -7.01
N TYR A 203 0.04 8.86 -8.03
CA TYR A 203 -0.53 9.58 -9.15
C TYR A 203 -1.20 8.60 -10.13
N ALA A 204 -2.48 8.79 -10.43
CA ALA A 204 -3.16 7.94 -11.40
C ALA A 204 -2.69 8.27 -12.83
N GLU A 205 -2.24 7.26 -13.59
CA GLU A 205 -1.64 7.47 -14.92
C GLU A 205 -2.55 8.19 -15.90
N GLU A 206 -3.87 8.00 -15.79
CA GLU A 206 -4.87 8.69 -16.62
C GLU A 206 -4.95 10.20 -16.41
N PHE A 207 -4.36 10.72 -15.34
CA PHE A 207 -4.28 12.17 -15.13
C PHE A 207 -3.13 12.83 -15.90
N LYS A 208 -2.21 12.04 -16.48
CA LYS A 208 -1.15 12.58 -17.34
C LYS A 208 -1.74 13.36 -18.50
N GLY A 209 -1.25 14.60 -18.68
CA GLY A 209 -1.74 15.50 -19.72
C GLY A 209 -3.09 16.18 -19.43
N THR A 210 -3.61 16.05 -18.23
CA THR A 210 -4.79 16.81 -17.74
C THR A 210 -4.36 18.01 -16.88
N ASN A 211 -5.33 18.79 -16.41
CA ASN A 211 -5.08 19.90 -15.47
C ASN A 211 -5.02 19.41 -14.01
N TYR A 212 -4.60 18.15 -13.76
CA TYR A 212 -4.42 17.66 -12.40
C TYR A 212 -3.26 18.39 -11.73
N PRO A 213 -3.43 18.94 -10.49
CA PRO A 213 -2.51 19.95 -9.95
C PRO A 213 -1.23 19.37 -9.31
N TYR A 214 -0.93 18.10 -9.51
CA TYR A 214 0.26 17.44 -8.99
C TYR A 214 1.13 16.89 -10.10
N GLU A 215 2.45 16.96 -9.92
CA GLU A 215 3.44 16.30 -10.76
C GLU A 215 3.76 14.92 -10.17
N PRO A 216 3.84 13.86 -10.98
CA PRO A 216 4.05 12.51 -10.47
C PRO A 216 5.49 12.23 -10.06
N LYS A 217 5.67 11.61 -8.89
CA LYS A 217 6.88 10.88 -8.49
C LYS A 217 6.66 9.38 -8.52
N ILE A 218 5.48 8.92 -8.04
CA ILE A 218 5.07 7.51 -8.10
C ILE A 218 3.72 7.46 -8.82
N VAL A 219 3.65 6.67 -9.89
CA VAL A 219 2.50 6.55 -10.79
C VAL A 219 1.85 5.19 -10.63
N ALA A 220 0.56 5.17 -10.29
CA ALA A 220 -0.28 3.98 -10.39
C ALA A 220 -0.63 3.75 -11.88
N LEU A 221 -0.08 2.67 -12.45
CA LEU A 221 -0.17 2.40 -13.88
C LEU A 221 -1.59 2.02 -14.29
N LYS A 222 -2.04 2.55 -15.43
CA LYS A 222 -3.30 2.13 -16.05
C LYS A 222 -3.18 0.70 -16.55
N LYS A 223 -4.17 -0.12 -16.25
CA LYS A 223 -4.17 -1.55 -16.57
C LYS A 223 -5.58 -2.09 -16.80
N ASN A 224 -5.66 -3.21 -17.51
CA ASN A 224 -6.91 -3.96 -17.64
C ASN A 224 -7.00 -5.00 -16.51
N HIS A 225 -7.77 -4.69 -15.48
CA HIS A 225 -7.95 -5.57 -14.33
C HIS A 225 -8.57 -6.93 -14.68
N SER A 226 -9.43 -7.00 -15.71
CA SER A 226 -10.07 -8.26 -16.11
C SER A 226 -9.09 -9.28 -16.71
N GLU A 227 -7.97 -8.80 -17.27
CA GLU A 227 -6.90 -9.65 -17.81
C GLU A 227 -5.91 -10.11 -16.71
N LEU A 228 -5.73 -9.29 -15.68
CA LEU A 228 -4.73 -9.52 -14.62
C LEU A 228 -5.26 -10.36 -13.46
N ARG A 229 -6.57 -10.43 -13.28
CA ARG A 229 -7.24 -11.09 -12.14
C ARG A 229 -7.85 -12.45 -12.49
N THR A 230 -7.42 -13.04 -13.61
CA THR A 230 -7.90 -14.36 -14.10
C THR A 230 -7.15 -15.51 -13.46
#